data_7fe6096723f173ff925ea10b5e963c33
#
_entry.id   7fe6096723f173ff925ea10b5e963c33
#
_cell.length_a   1.000
_cell.length_b   1.000
_cell.length_c   1.000
_cell.angle_alpha   90.00
_cell.angle_beta   90.00
_cell.angle_gamma   90.00
#
_symmetry.space_group_name_H-M   'P 1'
#
loop_
_entity.id
_entity.type
_entity.pdbx_description
1 polymer ?
#
loop_
_entity_poly.entity_id
_entity_poly.type
_entity_poly.pdbx_seq_one_letter_code
_entity_poly.pdbx_strand_id
1 'polypeptide(L)'
;MDINQLSTIIKKKILVHRIVKSVEVEDKSFLHKDHKSNERGKFHIKLKIESDELNKKTKIESNKFIFKILNKEMKLHIHSLQILFI
;
A
#
# COMPACT_ATOMS: atom_id res chain seq x y z
N MET A 1 15.38 -3.88 3.39
CA MET A 1 14.45 -4.10 2.25
C MET A 1 14.44 -2.85 1.39
N ASP A 2 14.62 -3.01 0.09
CA ASP A 2 14.50 -1.88 -0.84
C ASP A 2 13.06 -1.75 -1.37
N ILE A 3 12.80 -0.65 -2.09
CA ILE A 3 11.44 -0.37 -2.59
C ILE A 3 10.98 -1.41 -3.61
N ASN A 4 11.89 -1.96 -4.40
CA ASN A 4 11.51 -2.96 -5.41
C ASN A 4 11.06 -4.25 -4.75
N GLN A 5 11.74 -4.67 -3.69
CA GLN A 5 11.34 -5.85 -2.92
C GLN A 5 9.99 -5.63 -2.24
N LEU A 6 9.81 -4.47 -1.62
CA LEU A 6 8.56 -4.13 -0.94
C LEU A 6 7.40 -4.08 -1.94
N SER A 7 7.60 -3.43 -3.08
CA SER A 7 6.60 -3.34 -4.14
C SER A 7 6.16 -4.73 -4.63
N THR A 8 7.11 -5.62 -4.83
CA THR A 8 6.84 -6.99 -5.25
C THR A 8 5.99 -7.74 -4.21
N ILE A 9 6.34 -7.60 -2.94
CA ILE A 9 5.60 -8.23 -1.85
C ILE A 9 4.16 -7.70 -1.78
N ILE A 10 3.99 -6.38 -1.85
CA ILE A 10 2.68 -5.74 -1.80
C ILE A 10 1.79 -6.23 -2.94
N LYS A 11 2.31 -6.18 -4.17
CA LYS A 11 1.55 -6.63 -5.34
C LYS A 11 1.15 -8.10 -5.22
N LYS A 12 2.08 -8.95 -4.82
CA LYS A 12 1.83 -10.37 -4.70
C LYS A 12 0.74 -10.67 -3.66
N LYS A 13 0.81 -10.04 -2.50
CA LYS A 13 -0.16 -10.25 -1.43
C LYS A 13 -1.57 -9.78 -1.80
N ILE A 14 -1.67 -8.67 -2.51
CA ILE A 14 -2.98 -8.11 -2.89
C ILE A 14 -3.56 -8.87 -4.09
N LEU A 15 -2.72 -9.18 -5.09
CA LEU A 15 -3.20 -9.81 -6.32
C LEU A 15 -3.64 -11.27 -6.16
N VAL A 16 -3.30 -11.94 -5.05
CA VAL A 16 -3.86 -13.27 -4.78
C VAL A 16 -5.36 -13.22 -4.55
N HIS A 17 -5.90 -12.05 -4.19
CA HIS A 17 -7.33 -11.85 -4.05
C HIS A 17 -7.95 -11.59 -5.42
N ARG A 18 -8.81 -12.49 -5.87
CA ARG A 18 -9.38 -12.45 -7.23
C ARG A 18 -10.23 -11.21 -7.51
N ILE A 19 -10.73 -10.56 -6.47
CA ILE A 19 -11.52 -9.33 -6.62
C ILE A 19 -10.66 -8.14 -7.07
N VAL A 20 -9.34 -8.23 -6.98
CA VAL A 20 -8.43 -7.18 -7.39
C VAL A 20 -7.91 -7.46 -8.80
N LYS A 21 -8.12 -6.52 -9.71
CA LYS A 21 -7.66 -6.63 -11.10
C LYS A 21 -6.22 -6.17 -11.28
N SER A 22 -5.84 -5.08 -10.63
CA SER A 22 -4.50 -4.54 -10.76
C SER A 22 -4.10 -3.76 -9.51
N VAL A 23 -2.80 -3.69 -9.27
CA VAL A 23 -2.20 -2.92 -8.19
C VAL A 23 -0.99 -2.17 -8.74
N GLU A 24 -0.96 -0.87 -8.53
CA GLU A 24 0.18 -0.04 -8.86
C GLU A 24 0.76 0.53 -7.56
N VAL A 25 2.08 0.43 -7.39
CA VAL A 25 2.78 0.89 -6.19
C VAL A 25 3.64 2.08 -6.54
N GLU A 26 3.44 3.20 -5.85
CA GLU A 26 4.25 4.39 -5.99
C GLU A 26 4.99 4.68 -4.69
N ASP A 27 6.29 4.91 -4.78
CA ASP A 27 7.12 5.34 -3.65
C ASP A 27 7.05 6.86 -3.55
N LYS A 28 6.47 7.35 -2.47
CA LYS A 28 6.34 8.78 -2.19
C LYS A 28 7.29 9.25 -1.09
N SER A 29 8.27 8.44 -0.74
CA SER A 29 9.22 8.75 0.35
C SER A 29 10.00 10.03 0.11
N PHE A 30 10.25 10.38 -1.15
CA PHE A 30 10.98 11.60 -1.50
C PHE A 30 10.25 12.88 -1.05
N LEU A 31 8.93 12.84 -0.86
CA LEU A 31 8.16 13.98 -0.40
C LEU A 31 8.40 14.30 1.08
N HIS A 32 9.00 13.38 1.81
CA HIS A 32 9.19 13.47 3.25
C HIS A 32 10.64 13.32 3.69
N LYS A 33 11.58 13.29 2.75
CA LYS A 33 12.98 12.98 3.07
C LYS A 33 13.63 13.95 4.06
N ASP A 34 13.14 15.19 4.11
CA ASP A 34 13.66 16.21 5.04
C ASP A 34 12.86 16.28 6.34
N HIS A 35 11.85 15.44 6.51
CA HIS A 35 11.06 15.40 7.73
C HIS A 35 11.82 14.67 8.85
N LYS A 36 11.95 15.33 9.99
CA LYS A 36 12.63 14.74 11.14
C LYS A 36 11.92 13.50 11.69
N SER A 37 10.62 13.38 11.42
CA SER A 37 9.82 12.24 11.87
C SER A 37 9.95 11.00 10.99
N ASN A 38 10.65 11.09 9.87
CA ASN A 38 10.84 9.92 9.00
C ASN A 38 11.72 8.89 9.70
N GLU A 39 11.20 7.68 9.81
CA GLU A 39 11.96 6.55 10.34
C GLU A 39 12.83 5.97 9.23
N ARG A 40 14.07 5.61 9.58
CA ARG A 40 14.97 4.94 8.64
C ARG A 40 14.41 3.61 8.21
N GLY A 41 14.49 3.34 6.90
CA GLY A 41 14.09 2.06 6.33
C GLY A 41 12.60 1.88 6.16
N LYS A 42 11.79 2.92 6.46
CA LYS A 42 10.36 2.88 6.22
C LYS A 42 9.97 3.80 5.08
N PHE A 43 8.97 3.39 4.32
CA PHE A 43 8.54 4.05 3.09
C PHE A 43 7.19 4.71 3.24
N HIS A 44 6.99 5.77 2.48
CA HIS A 44 5.67 6.38 2.25
C HIS A 44 5.17 5.86 0.90
N ILE A 45 4.08 5.10 0.94
CA ILE A 45 3.60 4.36 -0.23
C ILE A 45 2.21 4.85 -0.64
N LYS A 46 2.00 4.99 -1.95
CA LYS A 46 0.68 5.19 -2.53
C LYS A 46 0.35 3.99 -3.40
N LEU A 47 -0.83 3.42 -3.18
CA LEU A 47 -1.34 2.31 -3.98
C LEU A 47 -2.50 2.80 -4.86
N LYS A 48 -2.51 2.36 -6.11
CA LYS A 48 -3.67 2.47 -6.99
C LYS A 48 -4.19 1.06 -7.21
N ILE A 49 -5.41 0.81 -6.78
CA ILE A 49 -6.01 -0.52 -6.83
C ILE A 49 -7.26 -0.50 -7.69
N GLU A 50 -7.29 -1.36 -8.68
CA GLU A 50 -8.45 -1.54 -9.53
C GLU A 50 -9.24 -2.76 -9.05
N SER A 51 -10.47 -2.53 -8.58
CA SER A 51 -11.34 -3.58 -8.11
C SER A 51 -12.78 -3.08 -8.10
N ASP A 52 -13.65 -3.71 -8.89
CA ASP A 52 -15.06 -3.36 -8.91
C ASP A 52 -15.72 -3.61 -7.57
N GLU A 53 -15.38 -4.72 -6.91
CA GLU A 53 -15.96 -5.05 -5.61
C GLU A 53 -15.55 -4.08 -4.50
N LEU A 54 -14.27 -3.69 -4.47
CA LEU A 54 -13.80 -2.74 -3.47
C LEU A 54 -14.34 -1.34 -3.71
N ASN A 55 -14.63 -0.99 -4.98
CA ASN A 55 -15.27 0.28 -5.30
C ASN A 55 -16.74 0.35 -4.86
N LYS A 56 -17.40 -0.78 -4.72
CA LYS A 56 -18.79 -0.85 -4.23
C LYS A 56 -18.89 -0.71 -2.72
N LYS A 57 -17.82 -0.95 -2.00
CA LYS A 57 -17.77 -0.81 -0.55
C LYS A 57 -17.44 0.64 -0.16
N THR A 58 -17.67 0.97 1.11
CA THR A 58 -17.23 2.27 1.62
C THR A 58 -15.70 2.33 1.60
N LYS A 59 -15.15 3.53 1.55
CA LYS A 59 -13.69 3.72 1.59
C LYS A 59 -13.10 3.12 2.87
N ILE A 60 -13.83 3.25 3.99
CA ILE A 60 -13.36 2.70 5.27
C ILE A 60 -13.24 1.18 5.19
N GLU A 61 -14.25 0.51 4.65
CA GLU A 61 -14.23 -0.95 4.52
C GLU A 61 -13.13 -1.43 3.57
N SER A 62 -12.98 -0.77 2.43
CA SER A 62 -11.98 -1.14 1.44
C SER A 62 -10.56 -0.88 1.95
N ASN A 63 -10.35 0.23 2.65
CA ASN A 63 -9.07 0.52 3.29
C ASN A 63 -8.73 -0.54 4.34
N LYS A 64 -9.69 -0.91 5.19
CA LYS A 64 -9.48 -1.95 6.20
C LYS A 64 -9.09 -3.29 5.58
N PHE A 65 -9.70 -3.63 4.45
CA PHE A 65 -9.39 -4.85 3.72
C PHE A 65 -7.91 -4.87 3.31
N ILE A 66 -7.42 -3.77 2.72
CA ILE A 66 -6.03 -3.68 2.28
C ILE A 66 -5.07 -3.60 3.45
N PHE A 67 -5.36 -2.81 4.49
CA PHE A 67 -4.52 -2.72 5.68
C PHE A 67 -4.37 -4.07 6.37
N LYS A 68 -5.42 -4.88 6.40
CA LYS A 68 -5.37 -6.22 6.97
C LYS A 68 -4.41 -7.12 6.19
N ILE A 69 -4.44 -7.05 4.85
CA ILE A 69 -3.55 -7.82 3.99
C ILE A 69 -2.09 -7.43 4.25
N LEU A 70 -1.83 -6.13 4.40
CA LEU A 70 -0.48 -5.57 4.53
C LEU A 70 -0.06 -5.32 5.98
N ASN A 71 -0.72 -5.94 6.94
CA ASN A 71 -0.49 -5.68 8.37
C ASN A 71 0.99 -5.81 8.76
N LYS A 72 1.66 -6.84 8.29
CA LYS A 72 3.08 -7.08 8.59
C LYS A 72 3.95 -5.97 7.99
N GLU A 73 3.70 -5.64 6.73
CA GLU A 73 4.47 -4.61 6.02
C GLU A 73 4.25 -3.23 6.66
N MET A 74 3.03 -2.93 7.09
CA MET A 74 2.74 -1.67 7.77
C MET A 74 3.56 -1.52 9.05
N LYS A 75 3.75 -2.60 9.79
CA LYS A 75 4.53 -2.56 11.04
C LYS A 75 6.03 -2.42 10.79
N LEU A 76 6.54 -3.07 9.76
CA LEU A 76 7.98 -3.23 9.56
C LEU A 76 8.59 -2.29 8.52
N HIS A 77 7.85 -1.93 7.49
CA HIS A 77 8.44 -1.30 6.31
C HIS A 77 7.71 -0.06 5.80
N ILE A 78 6.48 0.18 6.22
CA ILE A 78 5.67 1.28 5.71
C ILE A 78 5.37 2.27 6.82
N HIS A 79 5.78 3.53 6.63
CA HIS A 79 5.48 4.61 7.55
C HIS A 79 4.07 5.17 7.31
N SER A 80 3.70 5.36 6.05
CA SER A 80 2.36 5.79 5.69
C SER A 80 1.90 5.10 4.41
N LEU A 81 0.60 4.84 4.32
CA LEU A 81 -0.01 4.19 3.18
C LEU A 81 -1.25 4.96 2.75
N GLN A 82 -1.24 5.41 1.50
CA GLN A 82 -2.39 6.05 0.86
C GLN A 82 -2.92 5.11 -0.21
N ILE A 83 -4.23 4.91 -0.26
CA ILE A 83 -4.85 3.99 -1.22
C ILE A 83 -5.87 4.75 -2.07
N LEU A 84 -5.72 4.64 -3.38
CA LEU A 84 -6.67 5.14 -4.36
C LEU A 84 -7.31 3.94 -5.07
N PHE A 85 -8.63 3.82 -4.97
CA PHE A 85 -9.39 2.80 -5.69
C PHE A 85 -9.89 3.40 -7.01
N ILE A 86 -9.54 2.76 -8.10
CA ILE A 86 -9.85 3.25 -9.45
C ILE A 86 -10.76 2.28 -10.20
#